data_56a30be2854f7b91c6c0b6a1767d9310
#
_entry.id   56a30be2854f7b91c6c0b6a1767d9310
#
_cell.length_a   1.000
_cell.length_b   1.000
_cell.length_c   1.000
_cell.angle_alpha   90.00
_cell.angle_beta   90.00
_cell.angle_gamma   90.00
#
_symmetry.space_group_name_H-M   'P 1'
#
loop_
_entity.id
_entity.type
_entity.pdbx_description
1 polymer ?
#
loop_
_entity_poly.entity_id
_entity_poly.type
_entity_poly.pdbx_seq_one_letter_code
_entity_poly.pdbx_strand_id
1 'polypeptide(L)'
;MFNTGKLKWLALVVGLALVLFGFGSANAAGSFLAGLTNVANPSTVPANGDQNPYGVAFVSHSGGLLKAGSILVSNFNNGMNLQGTGTTIVQINKDDKQSLFFRGKRGLGLTTALGVLPGDLVIVGNVPTTNGMSDTVMQGSLLIVSPKGVLVDTLTSSTLLDGPWDLTVQANGNSALVFVSNVLSGTVTRLNISVKRGTPTVTGMTQIASGYLHSTDPAALVIGPTGLVFDSSKDLLYVASTGDNTVFSIASASTTTSDNGMGTVVYSDPAHLHGPLALAMAPNGDLLTTNGDAVNPDPRHNSEIVEFTPSGSFIDELQVDTAAGAAFGIAVSKRELAAVDDNTNTLGIFVDSNTGKGKGMGGMGMMGM
;
A
#
# COMPACT_ATOMS: atom_id res chain seq x y z
N MET A 1 89.66 13.72 13.78
CA MET A 1 88.95 13.65 15.07
C MET A 1 87.44 13.63 14.71
N PHE A 2 86.84 12.41 14.73
CA PHE A 2 85.42 12.21 14.37
C PHE A 2 84.59 12.14 15.65
N ASN A 3 83.59 13.03 15.77
CA ASN A 3 82.69 13.08 16.88
C ASN A 3 81.35 12.35 16.48
N THR A 4 81.02 11.26 17.15
CA THR A 4 79.87 10.43 16.92
C THR A 4 78.70 10.91 17.77
N GLY A 5 77.73 11.61 17.16
CA GLY A 5 76.47 11.96 17.78
C GLY A 5 75.50 10.79 17.85
N LYS A 6 75.07 10.41 19.03
CA LYS A 6 74.08 9.36 19.27
C LYS A 6 72.67 9.88 18.98
N LEU A 7 72.01 9.29 18.00
CA LEU A 7 70.60 9.53 17.67
C LEU A 7 69.71 8.72 18.62
N LYS A 8 68.91 9.41 19.47
CA LYS A 8 67.93 8.79 20.34
C LYS A 8 66.61 8.60 19.54
N TRP A 9 66.19 7.38 19.35
CA TRP A 9 64.90 7.05 18.82
C TRP A 9 63.83 7.19 19.91
N LEU A 10 62.86 8.09 19.70
CA LEU A 10 61.68 8.22 20.55
C LEU A 10 60.57 7.33 19.93
N ALA A 11 60.23 6.25 20.58
CA ALA A 11 59.12 5.39 20.17
C ALA A 11 57.79 6.04 20.62
N LEU A 12 57.01 6.47 19.64
CA LEU A 12 55.65 6.97 19.87
C LEU A 12 54.72 5.75 19.90
N VAL A 13 54.21 5.39 21.08
CA VAL A 13 53.16 4.36 21.22
C VAL A 13 51.82 5.02 20.97
N VAL A 14 51.24 4.81 19.79
CA VAL A 14 49.87 5.20 19.48
C VAL A 14 48.93 4.14 20.05
N GLY A 15 48.29 4.40 21.15
CA GLY A 15 47.22 3.56 21.71
C GLY A 15 45.97 3.65 20.86
N LEU A 16 45.67 2.61 20.11
CA LEU A 16 44.41 2.46 19.37
C LEU A 16 43.30 2.06 20.36
N ALA A 17 42.49 3.02 20.79
CA ALA A 17 41.30 2.74 21.58
C ALA A 17 40.23 2.13 20.66
N LEU A 18 40.03 0.85 20.75
CA LEU A 18 38.92 0.13 20.07
C LEU A 18 37.64 0.49 20.82
N VAL A 19 36.86 1.42 20.27
CA VAL A 19 35.48 1.66 20.73
C VAL A 19 34.62 0.55 20.15
N LEU A 20 34.34 -0.46 20.98
CA LEU A 20 33.31 -1.46 20.68
C LEU A 20 31.95 -0.79 20.77
N PHE A 21 31.41 -0.35 19.65
CA PHE A 21 29.97 -0.10 19.56
C PHE A 21 29.27 -1.44 19.75
N GLY A 22 28.69 -1.64 20.91
CA GLY A 22 27.75 -2.72 21.14
C GLY A 22 26.55 -2.48 20.21
N PHE A 23 26.49 -3.19 19.10
CA PHE A 23 25.25 -3.36 18.37
C PHE A 23 24.30 -4.10 19.30
N GLY A 24 23.43 -3.38 19.99
CA GLY A 24 22.28 -3.98 20.64
C GLY A 24 21.54 -4.74 19.54
N SER A 25 21.45 -6.06 19.67
CA SER A 25 20.57 -6.87 18.85
C SER A 25 19.16 -6.32 19.07
N ALA A 26 18.68 -5.48 18.15
CA ALA A 26 17.24 -5.32 18.02
C ALA A 26 16.71 -6.75 17.85
N ASN A 27 15.86 -7.22 18.78
CA ASN A 27 15.10 -8.42 18.55
C ASN A 27 14.37 -8.17 17.24
N ALA A 28 14.75 -8.87 16.17
CA ALA A 28 13.96 -8.91 14.96
C ALA A 28 12.58 -9.39 15.39
N ALA A 29 11.58 -8.54 15.30
CA ALA A 29 10.19 -8.98 15.41
C ALA A 29 10.05 -10.10 14.37
N GLY A 30 9.42 -11.23 14.75
CA GLY A 30 9.21 -12.33 13.81
C GLY A 30 8.38 -11.86 12.62
N SER A 31 8.48 -12.56 11.49
CA SER A 31 7.66 -12.28 10.31
C SER A 31 6.17 -12.17 10.67
N PHE A 32 5.52 -11.11 10.18
CA PHE A 32 4.08 -10.97 10.26
C PHE A 32 3.39 -11.99 9.34
N LEU A 33 3.91 -12.20 8.14
CA LEU A 33 3.34 -13.13 7.16
C LEU A 33 3.38 -14.58 7.64
N ALA A 34 4.46 -15.02 8.31
CA ALA A 34 4.58 -16.39 8.84
C ALA A 34 3.51 -16.76 9.88
N GLY A 35 2.93 -15.77 10.55
CA GLY A 35 1.84 -15.96 11.53
C GLY A 35 0.45 -16.09 10.92
N LEU A 36 0.30 -15.78 9.65
CA LEU A 36 -0.99 -15.66 8.98
C LEU A 36 -1.55 -17.00 8.49
N THR A 37 -2.85 -17.14 8.57
CA THR A 37 -3.60 -18.26 7.99
C THR A 37 -4.76 -17.71 7.18
N ASN A 38 -4.94 -18.14 5.93
CA ASN A 38 -6.11 -17.80 5.13
C ASN A 38 -7.34 -18.46 5.75
N VAL A 39 -8.35 -17.65 6.04
CA VAL A 39 -9.59 -18.10 6.70
C VAL A 39 -10.82 -17.97 5.81
N ALA A 40 -10.79 -17.11 4.78
CA ALA A 40 -11.89 -16.91 3.85
C ALA A 40 -11.41 -16.28 2.52
N ASN A 41 -12.18 -16.53 1.45
CA ASN A 41 -11.98 -15.95 0.13
C ASN A 41 -13.32 -15.54 -0.49
N PRO A 42 -14.06 -14.55 0.08
CA PRO A 42 -15.33 -14.10 -0.48
C PRO A 42 -15.14 -13.46 -1.86
N SER A 43 -16.14 -13.69 -2.74
CA SER A 43 -16.16 -13.06 -4.07
C SER A 43 -16.31 -11.55 -3.98
N THR A 44 -15.61 -10.84 -4.85
CA THR A 44 -15.71 -9.38 -5.01
C THR A 44 -16.61 -8.97 -6.17
N VAL A 45 -17.17 -9.94 -6.92
CA VAL A 45 -17.98 -9.70 -8.11
C VAL A 45 -19.43 -9.38 -7.74
N PRO A 46 -19.90 -8.12 -7.94
CA PRO A 46 -21.29 -7.74 -7.69
C PRO A 46 -22.24 -8.19 -8.80
N ALA A 47 -23.53 -7.98 -8.61
CA ALA A 47 -24.58 -8.45 -9.55
C ALA A 47 -24.46 -7.89 -10.98
N ASN A 48 -23.74 -6.79 -11.22
CA ASN A 48 -23.48 -6.26 -12.56
C ASN A 48 -22.27 -6.91 -13.26
N GLY A 49 -21.56 -7.82 -12.56
CA GLY A 49 -20.45 -8.57 -13.09
C GLY A 49 -19.12 -7.83 -13.14
N ASP A 50 -19.00 -6.63 -12.56
CA ASP A 50 -17.70 -5.97 -12.44
C ASP A 50 -16.71 -6.89 -11.69
N GLN A 51 -15.46 -6.90 -12.11
CA GLN A 51 -14.44 -7.84 -11.67
C GLN A 51 -13.06 -7.19 -11.66
N ASN A 52 -12.02 -7.97 -11.45
CA ASN A 52 -10.66 -7.50 -11.28
C ASN A 52 -10.56 -6.55 -10.08
N PRO A 53 -10.59 -7.10 -8.84
CA PRO A 53 -10.52 -6.31 -7.62
C PRO A 53 -9.14 -5.70 -7.43
N TYR A 54 -9.08 -4.39 -7.13
CA TYR A 54 -7.83 -3.66 -6.98
C TYR A 54 -7.66 -3.05 -5.59
N GLY A 55 -8.45 -2.03 -5.23
CA GLY A 55 -8.30 -1.31 -3.98
C GLY A 55 -8.92 -2.04 -2.79
N VAL A 56 -8.28 -1.95 -1.63
CA VAL A 56 -8.74 -2.55 -0.37
C VAL A 56 -8.66 -1.53 0.75
N ALA A 57 -9.73 -1.38 1.54
CA ALA A 57 -9.71 -0.51 2.71
C ALA A 57 -10.59 -1.04 3.85
N PHE A 58 -10.07 -1.07 5.08
CA PHE A 58 -10.85 -1.38 6.27
C PHE A 58 -11.78 -0.23 6.65
N VAL A 59 -12.99 -0.54 7.04
CA VAL A 59 -13.99 0.41 7.56
C VAL A 59 -13.87 0.47 9.07
N SER A 60 -13.42 1.61 9.60
CA SER A 60 -13.20 1.80 11.03
C SER A 60 -14.49 2.14 11.80
N HIS A 61 -15.43 2.85 11.17
CA HIS A 61 -16.67 3.32 11.80
C HIS A 61 -17.88 2.95 10.97
N SER A 62 -19.03 2.77 11.64
CA SER A 62 -20.30 2.56 10.94
C SER A 62 -20.98 3.89 10.65
N GLY A 63 -21.42 4.08 9.40
CA GLY A 63 -22.16 5.26 8.94
C GLY A 63 -22.83 5.01 7.60
N GLY A 64 -24.11 5.32 7.46
CA GLY A 64 -24.86 5.03 6.24
C GLY A 64 -24.86 3.55 5.86
N LEU A 65 -24.26 3.19 4.71
CA LEU A 65 -24.08 1.81 4.27
C LEU A 65 -22.83 1.16 4.86
N LEU A 66 -21.84 1.96 5.30
CA LEU A 66 -20.60 1.45 5.87
C LEU A 66 -20.84 0.74 7.19
N LYS A 67 -20.17 -0.38 7.40
CA LYS A 67 -20.20 -1.18 8.64
C LYS A 67 -18.80 -1.32 9.19
N ALA A 68 -18.60 -0.93 10.45
CA ALA A 68 -17.30 -1.07 11.11
C ALA A 68 -16.81 -2.53 11.10
N GLY A 69 -15.55 -2.71 10.74
CA GLY A 69 -14.92 -4.01 10.59
C GLY A 69 -15.27 -4.75 9.30
N SER A 70 -15.93 -4.09 8.34
CA SER A 70 -16.03 -4.56 6.96
C SER A 70 -14.82 -4.08 6.16
N ILE A 71 -14.64 -4.66 4.98
CA ILE A 71 -13.59 -4.33 4.02
C ILE A 71 -14.25 -3.83 2.74
N LEU A 72 -13.81 -2.68 2.24
CA LEU A 72 -14.19 -2.16 0.92
C LEU A 72 -13.22 -2.70 -0.12
N VAL A 73 -13.76 -3.05 -1.30
CA VAL A 73 -12.97 -3.49 -2.45
C VAL A 73 -13.48 -2.78 -3.70
N SER A 74 -12.58 -2.13 -4.46
CA SER A 74 -12.90 -1.52 -5.76
C SER A 74 -12.67 -2.53 -6.88
N ASN A 75 -13.54 -2.52 -7.92
CA ASN A 75 -13.39 -3.33 -9.12
C ASN A 75 -12.94 -2.47 -10.30
N PHE A 76 -11.87 -2.88 -10.97
CA PHE A 76 -11.24 -2.13 -12.05
C PHE A 76 -11.87 -2.43 -13.42
N ASN A 77 -12.33 -3.66 -13.66
CA ASN A 77 -12.89 -4.13 -14.91
C ASN A 77 -14.41 -4.29 -14.86
N ASN A 78 -15.07 -4.15 -15.99
CA ASN A 78 -16.49 -4.48 -16.11
C ASN A 78 -16.70 -5.99 -16.29
N GLY A 79 -17.97 -6.42 -16.39
CA GLY A 79 -18.34 -7.83 -16.57
C GLY A 79 -17.86 -8.50 -17.87
N MET A 80 -17.26 -7.74 -18.78
CA MET A 80 -16.57 -8.28 -19.97
C MET A 80 -15.05 -8.34 -19.80
N ASN A 81 -14.57 -8.07 -18.61
CA ASN A 81 -13.16 -8.00 -18.24
C ASN A 81 -12.35 -6.96 -19.04
N LEU A 82 -12.98 -5.85 -19.42
CA LEU A 82 -12.28 -4.74 -20.05
C LEU A 82 -11.61 -3.86 -18.99
N GLN A 83 -10.29 -3.71 -19.06
CA GLN A 83 -9.52 -2.94 -18.10
C GLN A 83 -9.93 -1.46 -18.08
N GLY A 84 -9.95 -0.85 -16.91
CA GLY A 84 -10.30 0.56 -16.76
C GLY A 84 -11.76 0.89 -17.04
N THR A 85 -12.68 -0.05 -16.87
CA THR A 85 -14.12 0.16 -17.15
C THR A 85 -15.05 -0.27 -16.01
N GLY A 86 -14.53 -0.80 -14.92
CA GLY A 86 -15.30 -1.17 -13.71
C GLY A 86 -15.87 0.06 -13.02
N THR A 87 -16.95 -0.14 -12.27
CA THR A 87 -17.75 0.99 -11.74
C THR A 87 -18.10 0.83 -10.28
N THR A 88 -17.74 -0.28 -9.64
CA THR A 88 -18.28 -0.66 -8.33
C THR A 88 -17.23 -0.72 -7.24
N ILE A 89 -17.66 -0.32 -6.04
CA ILE A 89 -17.03 -0.68 -4.78
C ILE A 89 -17.98 -1.61 -4.06
N VAL A 90 -17.49 -2.77 -3.66
CA VAL A 90 -18.23 -3.71 -2.81
C VAL A 90 -17.74 -3.63 -1.37
N GLN A 91 -18.56 -4.05 -0.43
CA GLN A 91 -18.23 -4.17 0.99
C GLN A 91 -18.39 -5.64 1.40
N ILE A 92 -17.33 -6.21 1.94
CA ILE A 92 -17.31 -7.54 2.54
C ILE A 92 -17.47 -7.38 4.05
N ASN A 93 -18.49 -7.99 4.64
CA ASN A 93 -18.75 -7.90 6.07
C ASN A 93 -18.00 -9.01 6.84
N LYS A 94 -18.12 -8.99 8.18
CA LYS A 94 -17.47 -9.98 9.07
C LYS A 94 -17.97 -11.42 8.92
N ASP A 95 -19.08 -11.64 8.21
CA ASP A 95 -19.62 -12.95 7.89
C ASP A 95 -19.27 -13.36 6.44
N ASP A 96 -18.25 -12.72 5.86
CA ASP A 96 -17.74 -12.92 4.49
C ASP A 96 -18.80 -12.69 3.40
N LYS A 97 -19.85 -11.90 3.72
CA LYS A 97 -20.91 -11.59 2.78
C LYS A 97 -20.64 -10.27 2.09
N GLN A 98 -20.69 -10.32 0.77
CA GLN A 98 -20.56 -9.16 -0.10
C GLN A 98 -21.87 -8.36 -0.16
N SER A 99 -21.75 -7.05 -0.21
CA SER A 99 -22.82 -6.10 -0.55
C SER A 99 -22.27 -4.95 -1.40
N LEU A 100 -23.11 -4.38 -2.25
CA LEU A 100 -22.74 -3.22 -3.05
C LEU A 100 -22.69 -1.98 -2.15
N PHE A 101 -21.55 -1.27 -2.14
CA PHE A 101 -21.41 0.01 -1.46
C PHE A 101 -21.62 1.18 -2.43
N PHE A 102 -20.94 1.19 -3.56
CA PHE A 102 -20.99 2.26 -4.56
C PHE A 102 -21.11 1.69 -5.96
N ARG A 103 -21.87 2.35 -6.80
CA ARG A 103 -21.91 2.14 -8.24
C ARG A 103 -21.88 3.46 -8.97
N GLY A 104 -20.81 3.71 -9.68
CA GLY A 104 -20.64 4.89 -10.50
C GLY A 104 -21.24 4.77 -11.89
N LYS A 105 -21.00 5.79 -12.71
CA LYS A 105 -21.34 5.76 -14.14
C LYS A 105 -20.44 4.76 -14.88
N ARG A 106 -20.87 4.34 -16.06
CA ARG A 106 -20.14 3.42 -16.91
C ARG A 106 -18.73 3.96 -17.26
N GLY A 107 -17.73 3.08 -17.24
CA GLY A 107 -16.38 3.39 -17.69
C GLY A 107 -15.57 4.24 -16.70
N LEU A 108 -15.49 3.86 -15.44
CA LEU A 108 -14.66 4.54 -14.45
C LEU A 108 -13.25 3.95 -14.32
N GLY A 109 -13.14 2.61 -14.22
CA GLY A 109 -11.87 1.94 -13.92
C GLY A 109 -11.34 2.32 -12.53
N LEU A 110 -11.96 1.77 -11.48
CA LEU A 110 -11.61 2.10 -10.09
C LEU A 110 -10.30 1.39 -9.70
N THR A 111 -9.29 2.16 -9.32
CA THR A 111 -7.91 1.72 -9.09
C THR A 111 -7.68 1.19 -7.67
N THR A 112 -6.43 0.86 -7.33
CA THR A 112 -6.01 0.50 -5.96
C THR A 112 -6.18 1.68 -4.99
N ALA A 113 -6.20 2.92 -5.48
CA ALA A 113 -6.45 4.12 -4.68
C ALA A 113 -7.81 4.05 -4.01
N LEU A 114 -7.88 3.54 -2.78
CA LEU A 114 -9.10 3.42 -2.00
C LEU A 114 -8.81 3.72 -0.52
N GLY A 115 -9.56 4.63 0.08
CA GLY A 115 -9.37 5.01 1.48
C GLY A 115 -10.60 5.66 2.10
N VAL A 116 -10.56 5.83 3.43
CA VAL A 116 -11.64 6.47 4.21
C VAL A 116 -11.15 7.79 4.77
N LEU A 117 -11.83 8.86 4.41
CA LEU A 117 -11.62 10.23 4.90
C LEU A 117 -12.42 10.48 6.19
N PRO A 118 -12.14 11.59 6.91
CA PRO A 118 -12.99 12.04 7.99
C PRO A 118 -14.47 12.16 7.58
N GLY A 119 -15.37 11.87 8.52
CA GLY A 119 -16.81 11.86 8.27
C GLY A 119 -17.29 10.65 7.46
N ASP A 120 -16.49 9.58 7.45
CA ASP A 120 -16.77 8.31 6.77
C ASP A 120 -16.98 8.47 5.25
N LEU A 121 -16.39 9.51 4.66
CA LEU A 121 -16.35 9.66 3.21
C LEU A 121 -15.34 8.65 2.64
N VAL A 122 -15.65 8.03 1.52
CA VAL A 122 -14.74 7.12 0.81
C VAL A 122 -14.14 7.87 -0.37
N ILE A 123 -12.80 7.88 -0.46
CA ILE A 123 -12.07 8.40 -1.61
C ILE A 123 -11.56 7.23 -2.44
N VAL A 124 -11.71 7.31 -3.76
CA VAL A 124 -11.26 6.28 -4.69
C VAL A 124 -10.72 6.90 -5.97
N GLY A 125 -9.60 6.37 -6.47
CA GLY A 125 -9.05 6.73 -7.77
C GLY A 125 -9.78 6.04 -8.92
N ASN A 126 -9.69 6.64 -10.10
CA ASN A 126 -10.09 5.99 -11.34
C ASN A 126 -9.11 6.32 -12.45
N VAL A 127 -8.86 5.34 -13.33
CA VAL A 127 -8.06 5.46 -14.56
C VAL A 127 -8.85 4.78 -15.66
N PRO A 128 -9.72 5.53 -16.34
CA PRO A 128 -10.63 4.95 -17.33
C PRO A 128 -9.93 4.63 -18.65
N THR A 129 -10.49 3.65 -19.36
CA THR A 129 -10.22 3.40 -20.76
C THR A 129 -11.50 3.43 -21.57
N THR A 130 -11.41 3.54 -22.90
CA THR A 130 -12.60 3.45 -23.75
C THR A 130 -12.91 2.02 -24.19
N ASN A 131 -11.91 1.15 -24.24
CA ASN A 131 -12.03 -0.21 -24.82
C ASN A 131 -11.23 -1.28 -24.05
N GLY A 132 -10.60 -0.96 -22.92
CA GLY A 132 -9.77 -1.87 -22.15
C GLY A 132 -8.31 -1.96 -22.60
N MET A 133 -7.90 -1.17 -23.58
CA MET A 133 -6.54 -1.20 -24.13
C MET A 133 -5.70 -0.03 -23.61
N SER A 134 -4.39 -0.26 -23.48
CA SER A 134 -3.45 0.70 -22.91
C SER A 134 -3.28 2.00 -23.73
N ASP A 135 -3.54 1.96 -25.03
CA ASP A 135 -3.53 3.13 -25.91
C ASP A 135 -4.75 4.05 -25.75
N THR A 136 -5.75 3.61 -24.97
CA THR A 136 -6.97 4.38 -24.68
C THR A 136 -7.11 4.81 -23.24
N VAL A 137 -6.04 4.67 -22.44
CA VAL A 137 -5.99 5.13 -21.04
C VAL A 137 -6.18 6.65 -20.99
N MET A 138 -7.01 7.11 -20.07
CA MET A 138 -7.28 8.52 -19.84
C MET A 138 -6.74 8.96 -18.48
N GLN A 139 -6.56 10.27 -18.31
CA GLN A 139 -5.98 10.90 -17.13
C GLN A 139 -6.61 10.47 -15.81
N GLY A 140 -7.91 10.24 -15.75
CA GLY A 140 -8.60 9.83 -14.54
C GLY A 140 -8.85 10.97 -13.55
N SER A 141 -9.25 10.59 -12.32
CA SER A 141 -9.61 11.51 -11.24
C SER A 141 -9.68 10.79 -9.89
N LEU A 142 -9.92 11.55 -8.81
CA LEU A 142 -10.32 10.99 -7.52
C LEU A 142 -11.80 11.27 -7.29
N LEU A 143 -12.55 10.24 -6.94
CA LEU A 143 -13.97 10.33 -6.60
C LEU A 143 -14.11 10.34 -5.08
N ILE A 144 -14.99 11.21 -4.55
CA ILE A 144 -15.37 11.19 -3.13
C ILE A 144 -16.83 10.73 -3.03
N VAL A 145 -17.03 9.65 -2.29
CA VAL A 145 -18.32 8.97 -2.12
C VAL A 145 -18.77 9.13 -0.67
N SER A 146 -20.03 9.51 -0.47
CA SER A 146 -20.61 9.61 0.87
C SER A 146 -20.76 8.23 1.52
N PRO A 147 -20.91 8.14 2.86
CA PRO A 147 -21.19 6.87 3.54
C PRO A 147 -22.51 6.20 3.10
N LYS A 148 -23.33 6.89 2.33
CA LYS A 148 -24.56 6.35 1.70
C LYS A 148 -24.33 5.77 0.30
N GLY A 149 -23.07 5.68 -0.16
CA GLY A 149 -22.75 5.18 -1.50
C GLY A 149 -23.11 6.15 -2.63
N VAL A 150 -23.13 7.44 -2.37
CA VAL A 150 -23.48 8.49 -3.36
C VAL A 150 -22.22 9.30 -3.66
N LEU A 151 -21.89 9.49 -4.94
CA LEU A 151 -20.83 10.39 -5.38
C LEU A 151 -21.15 11.82 -4.94
N VAL A 152 -20.22 12.45 -4.21
CA VAL A 152 -20.39 13.82 -3.68
C VAL A 152 -19.41 14.80 -4.32
N ASP A 153 -18.27 14.33 -4.78
CA ASP A 153 -17.27 15.18 -5.45
C ASP A 153 -16.38 14.38 -6.41
N THR A 154 -15.78 15.09 -7.37
CA THR A 154 -14.79 14.54 -8.32
C THR A 154 -13.63 15.50 -8.42
N LEU A 155 -12.46 15.09 -7.93
CA LEU A 155 -11.26 15.91 -7.93
C LEU A 155 -10.46 15.63 -9.20
N THR A 156 -10.17 16.67 -9.95
CA THR A 156 -9.33 16.62 -11.17
C THR A 156 -8.24 17.68 -11.08
N SER A 157 -7.14 17.42 -11.72
CA SER A 157 -6.08 18.42 -11.95
C SER A 157 -5.30 18.04 -13.19
N SER A 158 -5.15 18.97 -14.12
CA SER A 158 -4.42 18.73 -15.37
C SER A 158 -2.91 18.51 -15.19
N THR A 159 -2.37 18.77 -14.00
CA THR A 159 -0.93 18.72 -13.73
C THR A 159 -0.56 17.92 -12.49
N LEU A 160 -1.49 17.70 -11.55
CA LEU A 160 -1.22 17.09 -10.24
C LEU A 160 -1.98 15.77 -10.00
N LEU A 161 -2.90 15.41 -10.89
CA LEU A 161 -3.61 14.14 -10.87
C LEU A 161 -3.61 13.56 -12.28
N ASP A 162 -2.74 12.59 -12.53
CA ASP A 162 -2.56 11.98 -13.84
C ASP A 162 -2.38 10.45 -13.69
N GLY A 163 -3.49 9.75 -13.80
CA GLY A 163 -3.58 8.33 -13.51
C GLY A 163 -3.46 8.03 -12.00
N PRO A 164 -4.36 8.54 -11.13
CA PRO A 164 -4.32 8.26 -9.70
C PRO A 164 -4.51 6.75 -9.45
N TRP A 165 -3.39 6.06 -9.15
CA TRP A 165 -3.35 4.60 -9.11
C TRP A 165 -3.50 4.04 -7.70
N ASP A 166 -2.76 4.58 -6.73
CA ASP A 166 -2.92 4.24 -5.33
C ASP A 166 -2.93 5.49 -4.45
N LEU A 167 -3.40 5.35 -3.21
CA LEU A 167 -3.38 6.42 -2.21
C LEU A 167 -3.23 5.89 -0.79
N THR A 168 -2.70 6.74 0.08
CA THR A 168 -2.78 6.54 1.52
C THR A 168 -3.37 7.78 2.20
N VAL A 169 -4.17 7.56 3.25
CA VAL A 169 -4.89 8.60 3.99
C VAL A 169 -4.40 8.68 5.43
N GLN A 170 -3.90 9.85 5.83
CA GLN A 170 -3.63 10.18 7.22
C GLN A 170 -4.69 11.15 7.73
N ALA A 171 -5.70 10.63 8.42
CA ALA A 171 -6.77 11.43 9.01
C ALA A 171 -6.32 12.07 10.34
N ASN A 172 -6.74 13.34 10.57
CA ASN A 172 -6.54 14.06 11.82
C ASN A 172 -7.77 14.94 12.10
N GLY A 173 -8.65 14.48 12.98
CA GLY A 173 -9.92 15.13 13.27
C GLY A 173 -10.76 15.30 12.01
N ASN A 174 -11.04 16.54 11.62
CA ASN A 174 -11.80 16.86 10.41
C ASN A 174 -10.92 17.14 9.18
N SER A 175 -9.65 16.84 9.25
CA SER A 175 -8.70 17.03 8.15
C SER A 175 -8.01 15.72 7.78
N ALA A 176 -7.52 15.62 6.56
CA ALA A 176 -6.70 14.52 6.11
C ALA A 176 -5.58 15.00 5.21
N LEU A 177 -4.42 14.35 5.31
CA LEU A 177 -3.42 14.30 4.26
C LEU A 177 -3.73 13.07 3.40
N VAL A 178 -3.75 13.25 2.09
CA VAL A 178 -3.91 12.16 1.13
C VAL A 178 -2.72 12.22 0.19
N PHE A 179 -1.95 11.15 0.15
CA PHE A 179 -0.86 11.00 -0.82
C PHE A 179 -1.37 10.11 -1.95
N VAL A 180 -1.09 10.51 -3.18
CA VAL A 180 -1.61 9.86 -4.40
C VAL A 180 -0.46 9.61 -5.35
N SER A 181 -0.28 8.37 -5.79
CA SER A 181 0.61 8.04 -6.89
C SER A 181 -0.08 8.26 -8.22
N ASN A 182 0.62 8.91 -9.16
CA ASN A 182 0.15 9.21 -10.51
C ASN A 182 0.92 8.35 -11.51
N VAL A 183 0.31 7.24 -11.92
CA VAL A 183 0.99 6.22 -12.74
C VAL A 183 1.30 6.68 -14.15
N LEU A 184 0.57 7.69 -14.70
CA LEU A 184 0.77 8.18 -16.05
C LEU A 184 1.82 9.29 -16.16
N SER A 185 2.16 9.96 -15.05
CA SER A 185 3.17 11.03 -15.01
C SER A 185 4.40 10.68 -14.19
N GLY A 186 4.45 9.53 -13.53
CA GLY A 186 5.58 9.13 -12.68
C GLY A 186 5.78 10.06 -11.49
N THR A 187 4.68 10.53 -10.86
CA THR A 187 4.72 11.52 -9.78
C THR A 187 3.93 11.08 -8.55
N VAL A 188 4.19 11.74 -7.42
CA VAL A 188 3.36 11.60 -6.21
C VAL A 188 2.88 12.99 -5.78
N THR A 189 1.58 13.09 -5.56
CA THR A 189 0.91 14.32 -5.11
C THR A 189 0.38 14.17 -3.70
N ARG A 190 0.62 15.18 -2.85
CA ARG A 190 -0.03 15.32 -1.55
C ARG A 190 -1.21 16.27 -1.67
N LEU A 191 -2.38 15.85 -1.18
CA LEU A 191 -3.57 16.67 -1.02
C LEU A 191 -3.81 16.96 0.46
N ASN A 192 -4.18 18.20 0.78
CA ASN A 192 -4.73 18.59 2.07
C ASN A 192 -6.26 18.68 1.92
N ILE A 193 -6.99 17.87 2.66
CA ILE A 193 -8.46 17.84 2.61
C ILE A 193 -9.02 18.21 3.97
N SER A 194 -10.01 19.11 3.98
CA SER A 194 -10.81 19.44 5.17
C SER A 194 -12.23 18.98 4.95
N VAL A 195 -12.82 18.31 5.94
CA VAL A 195 -14.22 17.85 5.88
C VAL A 195 -15.04 18.61 6.93
N LYS A 196 -16.01 19.38 6.48
CA LYS A 196 -16.90 20.12 7.37
C LYS A 196 -18.36 19.72 7.11
N ARG A 197 -19.02 19.16 8.12
CA ARG A 197 -20.43 18.70 8.02
C ARG A 197 -20.67 17.77 6.82
N GLY A 198 -19.71 16.86 6.58
CA GLY A 198 -19.79 15.90 5.47
C GLY A 198 -19.43 16.47 4.09
N THR A 199 -18.99 17.73 4.01
CA THR A 199 -18.54 18.36 2.76
C THR A 199 -17.01 18.38 2.73
N PRO A 200 -16.38 17.69 1.78
CA PRO A 200 -14.92 17.73 1.58
C PRO A 200 -14.53 19.02 0.87
N THR A 201 -13.34 19.52 1.18
CA THR A 201 -12.74 20.68 0.49
C THR A 201 -11.23 20.45 0.40
N VAL A 202 -10.67 20.45 -0.80
CA VAL A 202 -9.24 20.44 -1.01
C VAL A 202 -8.69 21.82 -0.72
N THR A 203 -7.81 21.91 0.29
CA THR A 203 -7.19 23.18 0.72
C THR A 203 -5.79 23.39 0.16
N GLY A 204 -5.21 22.35 -0.46
CA GLY A 204 -3.92 22.41 -1.12
C GLY A 204 -3.60 21.12 -1.85
N MET A 205 -2.85 21.23 -2.95
CA MET A 205 -2.23 20.13 -3.68
C MET A 205 -0.76 20.47 -3.93
N THR A 206 0.13 19.51 -3.74
CA THR A 206 1.57 19.69 -3.95
C THR A 206 2.15 18.42 -4.53
N GLN A 207 2.88 18.51 -5.64
CA GLN A 207 3.75 17.42 -6.10
C GLN A 207 4.94 17.34 -5.15
N ILE A 208 5.16 16.18 -4.55
CA ILE A 208 6.21 15.96 -3.56
C ILE A 208 7.30 15.00 -4.05
N ALA A 209 7.04 14.25 -5.10
CA ALA A 209 7.99 13.34 -5.71
C ALA A 209 7.71 13.19 -7.21
N SER A 210 8.77 12.87 -7.98
CA SER A 210 8.71 12.65 -9.43
C SER A 210 9.90 11.84 -9.94
N GLY A 211 9.88 11.50 -11.23
CA GLY A 211 10.99 10.82 -11.90
C GLY A 211 10.90 9.30 -11.89
N TYR A 212 9.83 8.72 -11.34
CA TYR A 212 9.59 7.28 -11.40
C TYR A 212 9.36 6.84 -12.84
N LEU A 213 9.92 5.68 -13.21
CA LEU A 213 9.67 5.07 -14.51
C LEU A 213 8.17 4.80 -14.68
N HIS A 214 7.61 5.26 -15.80
CA HIS A 214 6.19 5.13 -16.10
C HIS A 214 5.94 5.00 -17.59
N SER A 215 4.93 4.22 -17.95
CA SER A 215 4.47 4.04 -19.33
C SER A 215 3.10 3.40 -19.37
N THR A 216 2.39 3.52 -20.48
CA THR A 216 1.33 2.56 -20.84
C THR A 216 1.97 1.25 -21.32
N ASP A 217 1.34 0.13 -21.02
CA ASP A 217 1.84 -1.21 -21.33
C ASP A 217 0.70 -2.11 -21.84
N PRO A 218 0.88 -2.82 -22.97
CA PRO A 218 -0.19 -3.67 -23.53
C PRO A 218 -0.62 -4.84 -22.63
N ALA A 219 0.26 -5.34 -21.74
CA ALA A 219 -0.04 -6.45 -20.83
C ALA A 219 -0.54 -5.95 -19.48
N ALA A 220 0.16 -4.98 -18.88
CA ALA A 220 -0.14 -4.48 -17.55
C ALA A 220 -1.07 -3.25 -17.55
N LEU A 221 -1.52 -2.76 -18.71
CA LEU A 221 -2.21 -1.51 -18.96
C LEU A 221 -1.33 -0.29 -18.70
N VAL A 222 -0.78 -0.15 -17.50
CA VAL A 222 0.11 0.94 -17.07
C VAL A 222 1.19 0.40 -16.13
N ILE A 223 2.36 1.02 -16.16
CA ILE A 223 3.50 0.78 -15.26
C ILE A 223 3.92 2.15 -14.71
N GLY A 224 4.19 2.25 -13.40
CA GLY A 224 4.61 3.52 -12.78
C GLY A 224 4.72 3.42 -11.27
N PRO A 225 4.73 4.55 -10.55
CA PRO A 225 4.58 4.56 -9.11
C PRO A 225 3.17 4.09 -8.74
N THR A 226 3.08 3.19 -7.77
CA THR A 226 1.84 2.51 -7.40
C THR A 226 1.62 2.61 -5.88
N GLY A 227 1.89 1.56 -5.10
CA GLY A 227 1.58 1.47 -3.70
C GLY A 227 2.18 2.57 -2.83
N LEU A 228 1.39 3.08 -1.90
CA LEU A 228 1.78 4.13 -0.97
C LEU A 228 1.45 3.75 0.47
N VAL A 229 2.39 3.95 1.40
CA VAL A 229 2.13 3.90 2.84
C VAL A 229 2.86 5.03 3.57
N PHE A 230 2.15 5.72 4.47
CA PHE A 230 2.71 6.84 5.22
C PHE A 230 2.98 6.47 6.68
N ASP A 231 4.24 6.51 7.10
CA ASP A 231 4.64 6.43 8.50
C ASP A 231 4.59 7.82 9.13
N SER A 232 3.49 8.12 9.80
CA SER A 232 3.29 9.42 10.45
C SER A 232 4.21 9.65 11.64
N SER A 233 4.79 8.60 12.23
CA SER A 233 5.71 8.71 13.35
C SER A 233 7.09 9.22 12.94
N LYS A 234 7.46 8.97 11.68
CA LYS A 234 8.75 9.38 11.09
C LYS A 234 8.62 10.46 10.03
N ASP A 235 7.38 10.84 9.67
CA ASP A 235 7.06 11.70 8.52
C ASP A 235 7.69 11.19 7.21
N LEU A 236 7.59 9.88 6.99
CA LEU A 236 8.09 9.19 5.81
C LEU A 236 6.94 8.63 4.98
N LEU A 237 6.93 8.92 3.69
CA LEU A 237 6.07 8.24 2.72
C LEU A 237 6.89 7.21 1.98
N TYR A 238 6.47 5.95 2.01
CA TYR A 238 7.03 4.90 1.17
C TYR A 238 6.25 4.82 -0.14
N VAL A 239 6.97 4.57 -1.22
CA VAL A 239 6.44 4.54 -2.60
C VAL A 239 6.95 3.28 -3.29
N ALA A 240 6.06 2.36 -3.66
CA ALA A 240 6.37 1.29 -4.59
C ALA A 240 6.40 1.85 -6.02
N SER A 241 7.43 1.55 -6.77
CA SER A 241 7.51 1.84 -8.19
C SER A 241 7.65 0.55 -8.97
N THR A 242 6.58 0.16 -9.66
CA THR A 242 6.54 -1.05 -10.48
C THR A 242 7.58 -0.99 -11.58
N GLY A 243 7.68 0.17 -12.28
CA GLY A 243 8.61 0.35 -13.39
C GLY A 243 10.08 0.28 -12.97
N ASP A 244 10.42 0.76 -11.78
CA ASP A 244 11.77 0.73 -11.22
C ASP A 244 12.07 -0.58 -10.48
N ASN A 245 11.07 -1.45 -10.29
CA ASN A 245 11.13 -2.66 -9.46
C ASN A 245 11.76 -2.39 -8.07
N THR A 246 11.33 -1.30 -7.43
CA THR A 246 11.98 -0.75 -6.24
C THR A 246 10.96 -0.04 -5.34
N VAL A 247 11.20 -0.07 -4.04
CA VAL A 247 10.47 0.76 -3.06
C VAL A 247 11.36 1.90 -2.59
N PHE A 248 10.82 3.11 -2.61
CA PHE A 248 11.50 4.36 -2.22
C PHE A 248 10.88 4.96 -0.97
N SER A 249 11.53 5.97 -0.38
CA SER A 249 10.96 6.80 0.70
C SER A 249 11.17 8.27 0.46
N ILE A 250 10.17 9.08 0.81
CA ILE A 250 10.17 10.55 0.78
C ILE A 250 10.11 11.06 2.21
N ALA A 251 11.16 11.76 2.63
CA ALA A 251 11.22 12.37 3.96
C ALA A 251 10.41 13.67 4.02
N SER A 252 9.93 14.02 5.23
CA SER A 252 9.13 15.21 5.49
C SER A 252 7.90 15.31 4.56
N ALA A 253 7.31 14.16 4.25
CA ALA A 253 6.27 14.07 3.24
C ALA A 253 5.02 14.87 3.58
N SER A 254 4.71 15.05 4.88
CA SER A 254 3.57 15.85 5.34
C SER A 254 3.75 17.35 5.16
N THR A 255 4.99 17.84 5.10
CA THR A 255 5.31 19.27 5.17
C THR A 255 6.08 19.80 3.97
N THR A 256 6.80 18.98 3.21
CA THR A 256 7.58 19.43 2.04
C THR A 256 6.71 20.22 1.07
N THR A 257 7.27 21.29 0.53
CA THR A 257 6.64 22.17 -0.47
C THR A 257 7.32 22.07 -1.84
N SER A 258 8.31 21.20 -1.96
CA SER A 258 9.09 20.97 -3.18
C SER A 258 9.13 19.50 -3.53
N ASP A 259 9.36 19.24 -4.80
CA ASP A 259 9.61 17.92 -5.35
C ASP A 259 10.94 17.35 -4.83
N ASN A 260 10.93 16.14 -4.32
CA ASN A 260 12.10 15.44 -3.79
C ASN A 260 12.67 14.40 -4.79
N GLY A 261 12.27 14.47 -6.07
CA GLY A 261 12.60 13.45 -7.05
C GLY A 261 12.01 12.09 -6.64
N MET A 262 12.74 11.01 -6.90
CA MET A 262 12.33 9.66 -6.50
C MET A 262 12.52 9.38 -5.00
N GLY A 263 13.20 10.28 -4.27
CA GLY A 263 13.55 10.06 -2.85
C GLY A 263 14.73 9.10 -2.67
N THR A 264 14.69 8.33 -1.58
CA THR A 264 15.75 7.38 -1.21
C THR A 264 15.29 5.94 -1.42
N VAL A 265 16.14 5.10 -2.01
CA VAL A 265 15.88 3.65 -2.15
C VAL A 265 15.79 3.03 -0.75
N VAL A 266 14.72 2.29 -0.52
CA VAL A 266 14.47 1.51 0.70
C VAL A 266 14.72 0.02 0.44
N TYR A 267 14.13 -0.52 -0.62
CA TYR A 267 14.25 -1.92 -0.94
C TYR A 267 14.28 -2.12 -2.46
N SER A 268 15.33 -2.80 -2.93
CA SER A 268 15.52 -3.15 -4.33
C SER A 268 16.20 -4.52 -4.35
N ASP A 269 15.40 -5.56 -4.50
CA ASP A 269 15.83 -6.95 -4.43
C ASP A 269 15.23 -7.74 -5.60
N PRO A 270 15.99 -7.97 -6.68
CA PRO A 270 15.47 -8.64 -7.86
C PRO A 270 15.15 -10.12 -7.66
N ALA A 271 15.52 -10.71 -6.51
CA ALA A 271 15.16 -12.10 -6.19
C ALA A 271 13.75 -12.22 -5.63
N HIS A 272 13.21 -11.14 -5.01
CA HIS A 272 11.91 -11.15 -4.33
C HIS A 272 10.95 -10.07 -4.83
N LEU A 273 11.42 -9.05 -5.60
CA LEU A 273 10.55 -8.04 -6.20
C LEU A 273 10.30 -8.34 -7.68
N HIS A 274 9.02 -8.46 -8.00
CA HIS A 274 8.51 -8.76 -9.35
C HIS A 274 7.44 -7.74 -9.75
N GLY A 275 7.85 -6.45 -9.85
CA GLY A 275 6.95 -5.34 -10.11
C GLY A 275 6.05 -4.99 -8.91
N PRO A 276 6.60 -4.38 -7.84
CA PRO A 276 5.85 -4.06 -6.63
C PRO A 276 4.65 -3.15 -6.94
N LEU A 277 3.47 -3.49 -6.41
CA LEU A 277 2.19 -2.78 -6.62
C LEU A 277 1.69 -2.07 -5.36
N ALA A 278 0.98 -2.77 -4.48
CA ALA A 278 0.46 -2.17 -3.26
C ALA A 278 1.52 -2.08 -2.17
N LEU A 279 1.33 -1.16 -1.21
CA LEU A 279 2.15 -1.07 0.01
C LEU A 279 1.27 -1.00 1.24
N ALA A 280 1.68 -1.70 2.29
CA ALA A 280 1.10 -1.57 3.62
C ALA A 280 2.20 -1.66 4.70
N MET A 281 1.90 -1.17 5.90
CA MET A 281 2.77 -1.35 7.06
C MET A 281 2.17 -2.42 7.97
N ALA A 282 2.96 -3.44 8.25
CA ALA A 282 2.60 -4.51 9.17
C ALA A 282 2.63 -4.03 10.63
N PRO A 283 1.92 -4.70 11.56
CA PRO A 283 1.90 -4.32 12.98
C PRO A 283 3.26 -4.40 13.70
N ASN A 284 4.20 -5.20 13.17
CA ASN A 284 5.58 -5.30 13.65
C ASN A 284 6.47 -4.13 13.18
N GLY A 285 5.95 -3.26 12.30
CA GLY A 285 6.65 -2.12 11.72
C GLY A 285 7.38 -2.41 10.40
N ASP A 286 7.31 -3.64 9.90
CA ASP A 286 7.83 -4.01 8.59
C ASP A 286 6.89 -3.55 7.47
N LEU A 287 7.40 -3.53 6.25
CA LEU A 287 6.65 -3.15 5.06
C LEU A 287 6.22 -4.39 4.29
N LEU A 288 5.03 -4.34 3.73
CA LEU A 288 4.48 -5.36 2.84
C LEU A 288 4.25 -4.77 1.46
N THR A 289 4.64 -5.47 0.41
CA THR A 289 4.29 -5.11 -0.97
C THR A 289 3.81 -6.33 -1.73
N THR A 290 2.86 -6.13 -2.64
CA THR A 290 2.45 -7.19 -3.58
C THR A 290 3.30 -7.16 -4.83
N ASN A 291 3.61 -8.33 -5.39
CA ASN A 291 4.21 -8.48 -6.72
C ASN A 291 3.11 -8.60 -7.78
N GLY A 292 3.13 -7.68 -8.75
CA GLY A 292 2.19 -7.68 -9.88
C GLY A 292 2.73 -8.37 -11.13
N ASP A 293 3.94 -8.92 -11.06
CA ASP A 293 4.62 -9.73 -12.09
C ASP A 293 4.78 -9.05 -13.47
N ALA A 294 4.47 -7.73 -13.56
CA ALA A 294 4.60 -6.98 -14.79
C ALA A 294 6.05 -6.62 -15.16
N VAL A 295 6.94 -6.59 -14.17
CA VAL A 295 8.36 -6.27 -14.30
C VAL A 295 9.16 -7.31 -13.54
N ASN A 296 10.25 -7.78 -14.12
CA ASN A 296 11.13 -8.81 -13.54
C ASN A 296 10.39 -10.09 -13.11
N PRO A 297 9.50 -10.68 -13.94
CA PRO A 297 8.69 -11.83 -13.52
C PRO A 297 9.54 -13.08 -13.23
N ASP A 298 9.22 -13.82 -12.18
CA ASP A 298 9.73 -15.17 -11.93
C ASP A 298 8.56 -16.18 -11.88
N PRO A 299 8.41 -17.07 -12.87
CA PRO A 299 7.29 -18.03 -12.90
C PRO A 299 7.23 -19.01 -11.72
N ARG A 300 8.25 -19.07 -10.88
CA ARG A 300 8.27 -19.89 -9.66
C ARG A 300 7.73 -19.14 -8.45
N HIS A 301 7.67 -17.82 -8.54
CA HIS A 301 7.31 -16.87 -7.50
C HIS A 301 6.30 -15.87 -8.07
N ASN A 302 5.08 -16.35 -8.37
CA ASN A 302 4.01 -15.50 -8.89
C ASN A 302 3.14 -14.95 -7.75
N SER A 303 2.78 -13.69 -7.88
CA SER A 303 1.72 -13.06 -7.06
C SER A 303 1.93 -13.19 -5.55
N GLU A 304 3.15 -12.89 -5.09
CA GLU A 304 3.46 -12.88 -3.67
C GLU A 304 3.17 -11.51 -3.03
N ILE A 305 2.99 -11.57 -1.70
CA ILE A 305 3.19 -10.46 -0.79
C ILE A 305 4.57 -10.64 -0.17
N VAL A 306 5.43 -9.64 -0.30
CA VAL A 306 6.81 -9.65 0.22
C VAL A 306 6.87 -8.79 1.48
N GLU A 307 7.40 -9.34 2.58
CA GLU A 307 7.69 -8.63 3.83
C GLU A 307 9.16 -8.26 3.88
N PHE A 308 9.45 -6.99 4.18
CA PHE A 308 10.81 -6.48 4.31
C PHE A 308 10.87 -5.36 5.35
N THR A 309 12.03 -5.17 5.98
CA THR A 309 12.21 -4.11 6.97
C THR A 309 12.27 -2.73 6.30
N PRO A 310 11.93 -1.64 7.04
CA PRO A 310 12.14 -0.27 6.56
C PRO A 310 13.61 0.09 6.27
N SER A 311 14.55 -0.76 6.69
CA SER A 311 15.98 -0.65 6.37
C SER A 311 16.41 -1.44 5.13
N GLY A 312 15.48 -2.12 4.45
CA GLY A 312 15.72 -2.80 3.17
C GLY A 312 16.21 -4.24 3.29
N SER A 313 15.84 -4.96 4.34
CA SER A 313 16.15 -6.40 4.48
C SER A 313 14.90 -7.24 4.23
N PHE A 314 15.00 -8.23 3.34
CA PHE A 314 13.97 -9.26 3.15
C PHE A 314 13.69 -10.01 4.46
N ILE A 315 12.42 -10.30 4.72
CA ILE A 315 11.97 -11.06 5.90
C ILE A 315 11.26 -12.35 5.47
N ASP A 316 10.22 -12.23 4.65
CA ASP A 316 9.36 -13.36 4.30
C ASP A 316 8.53 -13.07 3.04
N GLU A 317 7.88 -14.10 2.49
CA GLU A 317 6.94 -13.96 1.39
C GLU A 317 5.74 -14.88 1.55
N LEU A 318 4.59 -14.44 1.07
CA LEU A 318 3.33 -15.18 1.10
C LEU A 318 2.70 -15.18 -0.29
N GLN A 319 2.57 -16.35 -0.90
CA GLN A 319 1.91 -16.48 -2.21
C GLN A 319 0.39 -16.33 -2.06
N VAL A 320 -0.20 -15.41 -2.82
CA VAL A 320 -1.66 -15.18 -2.90
C VAL A 320 -2.29 -16.16 -3.89
N ASP A 321 -1.71 -16.28 -5.08
CA ASP A 321 -2.14 -17.17 -6.17
C ASP A 321 -0.91 -17.69 -6.93
N THR A 322 -1.09 -18.79 -7.67
CA THR A 322 -0.05 -19.35 -8.57
C THR A 322 -0.06 -18.72 -9.96
N ALA A 323 -1.12 -17.99 -10.33
CA ALA A 323 -1.17 -17.23 -11.57
C ALA A 323 -0.36 -15.93 -11.44
N ALA A 324 0.38 -15.57 -12.48
CA ALA A 324 1.08 -14.29 -12.52
C ALA A 324 0.08 -13.12 -12.60
N GLY A 325 0.39 -12.03 -11.91
CA GLY A 325 -0.40 -10.80 -11.94
C GLY A 325 -1.71 -10.86 -11.15
N ALA A 326 -1.87 -11.79 -10.20
CA ALA A 326 -3.10 -11.91 -9.42
C ALA A 326 -3.11 -11.07 -8.14
N ALA A 327 -1.95 -10.76 -7.55
CA ALA A 327 -1.87 -9.98 -6.31
C ALA A 327 -1.83 -8.47 -6.59
N PHE A 328 -2.88 -7.76 -6.15
CA PHE A 328 -2.97 -6.30 -6.28
C PHE A 328 -3.05 -5.62 -4.89
N GLY A 329 -4.18 -5.04 -4.55
CA GLY A 329 -4.36 -4.27 -3.33
C GLY A 329 -4.29 -5.11 -2.07
N ILE A 330 -3.66 -4.55 -1.04
CA ILE A 330 -3.65 -5.09 0.32
C ILE A 330 -4.06 -4.03 1.33
N ALA A 331 -4.64 -4.48 2.42
CA ALA A 331 -4.84 -3.66 3.61
C ALA A 331 -4.53 -4.49 4.87
N VAL A 332 -3.98 -3.83 5.89
CA VAL A 332 -3.59 -4.45 7.14
C VAL A 332 -4.36 -3.83 8.30
N SER A 333 -4.89 -4.65 9.16
CA SER A 333 -5.36 -4.28 10.50
C SER A 333 -4.42 -4.87 11.56
N LYS A 334 -4.75 -4.70 12.85
CA LYS A 334 -3.90 -5.20 13.94
C LYS A 334 -3.59 -6.69 13.88
N ARG A 335 -4.44 -7.51 13.25
CA ARG A 335 -4.33 -8.98 13.24
C ARG A 335 -4.77 -9.62 11.93
N GLU A 336 -5.09 -8.81 10.95
CA GLU A 336 -5.72 -9.26 9.73
C GLU A 336 -5.05 -8.59 8.54
N LEU A 337 -4.73 -9.38 7.55
CA LEU A 337 -4.32 -8.95 6.22
C LEU A 337 -5.46 -9.30 5.26
N ALA A 338 -5.91 -8.33 4.50
CA ALA A 338 -6.82 -8.51 3.38
C ALA A 338 -6.04 -8.28 2.10
N ALA A 339 -6.07 -9.23 1.17
CA ALA A 339 -5.40 -9.18 -0.11
C ALA A 339 -6.36 -9.56 -1.23
N VAL A 340 -6.43 -8.77 -2.29
CA VAL A 340 -7.23 -9.15 -3.45
C VAL A 340 -6.46 -10.15 -4.33
N ASP A 341 -7.21 -11.07 -4.89
CA ASP A 341 -6.79 -12.03 -5.89
C ASP A 341 -7.63 -11.78 -7.16
N ASP A 342 -7.01 -11.18 -8.14
CA ASP A 342 -7.62 -10.79 -9.41
C ASP A 342 -7.95 -12.02 -10.28
N ASN A 343 -7.11 -13.07 -10.26
CA ASN A 343 -7.34 -14.29 -11.03
C ASN A 343 -8.65 -14.99 -10.65
N THR A 344 -8.94 -15.06 -9.35
CA THR A 344 -10.17 -15.68 -8.83
C THR A 344 -11.30 -14.69 -8.55
N ASN A 345 -11.01 -13.39 -8.62
CA ASN A 345 -11.92 -12.29 -8.27
C ASN A 345 -12.44 -12.41 -6.83
N THR A 346 -11.53 -12.68 -5.90
CA THR A 346 -11.83 -12.84 -4.47
C THR A 346 -11.00 -11.88 -3.61
N LEU A 347 -11.39 -11.79 -2.34
CA LEU A 347 -10.63 -11.15 -1.28
C LEU A 347 -10.11 -12.22 -0.34
N GLY A 348 -8.80 -12.51 -0.35
CA GLY A 348 -8.15 -13.35 0.65
C GLY A 348 -8.16 -12.65 2.01
N ILE A 349 -8.72 -13.30 3.03
CA ILE A 349 -8.71 -12.83 4.42
C ILE A 349 -7.77 -13.73 5.21
N PHE A 350 -6.70 -13.14 5.73
CA PHE A 350 -5.65 -13.83 6.50
C PHE A 350 -5.64 -13.30 7.93
N VAL A 351 -5.58 -14.20 8.91
CA VAL A 351 -5.63 -13.85 10.33
C VAL A 351 -4.43 -14.45 11.06
N ASP A 352 -3.82 -13.67 11.98
CA ASP A 352 -2.77 -14.17 12.86
C ASP A 352 -3.31 -15.21 13.83
N SER A 353 -2.90 -16.47 13.64
CA SER A 353 -3.30 -17.63 14.43
C SER A 353 -2.56 -17.77 15.77
N ASN A 354 -1.46 -17.01 15.99
CA ASN A 354 -0.60 -17.17 17.16
C ASN A 354 -1.16 -16.53 18.46
N THR A 355 -2.21 -15.75 18.37
CA THR A 355 -2.76 -14.99 19.52
C THR A 355 -3.75 -15.76 20.39
N GLY A 356 -4.10 -17.00 20.04
CA GLY A 356 -5.01 -17.87 20.83
C GLY A 356 -4.35 -18.64 21.97
N LYS A 357 -3.02 -18.72 22.05
CA LYS A 357 -2.30 -19.58 23.03
C LYS A 357 -1.85 -18.88 24.32
N GLY A 358 -2.18 -17.61 24.51
CA GLY A 358 -1.69 -16.78 25.63
C GLY A 358 -2.59 -16.68 26.87
N LYS A 359 -3.67 -17.46 27.02
CA LYS A 359 -4.49 -17.46 28.24
C LYS A 359 -4.95 -18.88 28.59
N GLY A 360 -4.09 -19.63 29.23
CA GLY A 360 -4.49 -20.98 29.73
C GLY A 360 -3.42 -21.70 30.49
N MET A 361 -2.69 -20.99 31.39
CA MET A 361 -1.95 -21.67 32.47
C MET A 361 -1.84 -20.72 33.66
N GLY A 362 -2.74 -20.86 34.59
CA GLY A 362 -2.69 -20.13 35.86
C GLY A 362 -3.85 -20.47 36.77
N GLY A 363 -3.67 -21.47 37.62
CA GLY A 363 -4.51 -21.57 38.77
C GLY A 363 -5.20 -22.92 39.05
N MET A 364 -4.44 -23.99 39.15
CA MET A 364 -4.85 -25.10 40.01
C MET A 364 -4.53 -24.71 41.46
N GLY A 365 -5.47 -24.04 42.12
CA GLY A 365 -5.42 -23.84 43.56
C GLY A 365 -5.67 -25.16 44.26
N MET A 366 -4.68 -25.66 44.96
CA MET A 366 -4.86 -26.73 45.98
C MET A 366 -5.82 -26.24 47.06
N MET A 367 -6.97 -26.88 47.17
CA MET A 367 -7.70 -26.93 48.45
C MET A 367 -6.98 -27.94 49.33
N GLY A 368 -6.29 -27.44 50.34
CA GLY A 368 -5.89 -28.20 51.52
C GLY A 368 -6.98 -28.14 52.59
N MET A 369 -7.16 -29.23 53.25
CA MET A 369 -8.13 -29.54 54.30
C MET A 369 -8.17 -28.51 55.42
#